data_30745941e757cff7889783264c5c70e2
#
_entry.id   30745941e757cff7889783264c5c70e2
#
_cell.length_a   1.000
_cell.length_b   1.000
_cell.length_c   1.000
_cell.angle_alpha   90.00
_cell.angle_beta   90.00
_cell.angle_gamma   90.00
#
_symmetry.space_group_name_H-M   'P 1'
#
loop_
_entity.id
_entity.type
_entity.pdbx_description
1 polymer ?
#
loop_
_entity_poly.entity_id
_entity_poly.type
_entity_poly.pdbx_seq_one_letter_code
_entity_poly.pdbx_strand_id
1 'polypeptide(L)'
;FDKSTPKLIVFESLYSMDGTKAKIGNYVELAKKYNAMTYLDEVHAVGLYGKKGEGVASECGFSDQIDIINGTLAKAVGQIGGYITGDHDIIEFIRNQAPGFIFTTSIMPAVAAAAKTSLNIIENANDLRQDIFKKANYIKSKLSEKNISYIDSESHIIPVLIGSALDIAAAAYEAKPTGGVTSAISP
;
A
#
# COMPACT_ATOMS: atom_id res chain seq x y z
N PHE A 1 17.27 24.17 3.03
CA PHE A 1 18.02 23.10 2.37
C PHE A 1 18.79 23.67 1.17
N ASP A 2 20.08 23.29 1.04
CA ASP A 2 20.84 23.61 -0.14
C ASP A 2 20.20 22.97 -1.39
N LYS A 3 20.05 23.77 -2.45
CA LYS A 3 19.42 23.30 -3.69
C LYS A 3 20.25 22.24 -4.42
N SER A 4 21.56 22.21 -4.19
CA SER A 4 22.48 21.24 -4.81
C SER A 4 22.47 19.88 -4.15
N THR A 5 22.00 19.75 -2.91
CA THR A 5 21.92 18.48 -2.20
C THR A 5 20.81 17.60 -2.80
N PRO A 6 21.12 16.35 -3.19
CA PRO A 6 20.09 15.39 -3.63
C PRO A 6 19.04 15.17 -2.53
N LYS A 7 17.79 15.13 -2.92
CA LYS A 7 16.65 14.96 -2.00
C LYS A 7 15.71 13.89 -2.53
N LEU A 8 15.20 13.08 -1.63
CA LEU A 8 14.19 12.08 -1.90
C LEU A 8 13.05 12.22 -0.90
N ILE A 9 11.83 12.33 -1.40
CA ILE A 9 10.61 12.30 -0.59
C ILE A 9 10.04 10.90 -0.68
N VAL A 10 10.01 10.19 0.45
CA VAL A 10 9.47 8.84 0.57
C VAL A 10 8.18 8.89 1.38
N PHE A 11 7.10 8.32 0.84
CA PHE A 11 5.81 8.33 1.52
C PHE A 11 4.92 7.18 1.02
N GLU A 12 3.94 6.76 1.84
CA GLU A 12 2.91 5.80 1.44
C GLU A 12 1.71 6.55 0.83
N SER A 13 1.08 5.97 -0.18
CA SER A 13 -0.17 6.49 -0.72
C SER A 13 -1.35 6.24 0.23
N LEU A 14 -1.28 5.11 0.92
CA LEU A 14 -2.20 4.67 1.95
C LEU A 14 -1.38 4.18 3.14
N TYR A 15 -1.41 4.94 4.22
CA TYR A 15 -0.62 4.65 5.42
C TYR A 15 -1.13 3.39 6.11
N SER A 16 -0.22 2.44 6.30
CA SER A 16 -0.52 1.10 6.82
C SER A 16 -1.03 1.11 8.25
N MET A 17 -0.60 2.09 9.06
CA MET A 17 -0.86 2.15 10.50
C MET A 17 -2.21 2.75 10.84
N ASP A 18 -2.67 3.74 10.10
CA ASP A 18 -3.88 4.50 10.41
C ASP A 18 -4.92 4.51 9.29
N GLY A 19 -4.56 3.99 8.12
CA GLY A 19 -5.45 3.93 6.96
C GLY A 19 -5.71 5.27 6.28
N THR A 20 -4.94 6.32 6.60
CA THR A 20 -5.10 7.62 5.94
C THR A 20 -4.52 7.61 4.53
N LYS A 21 -5.17 8.31 3.61
CA LYS A 21 -4.66 8.53 2.26
C LYS A 21 -3.76 9.76 2.21
N ALA A 22 -2.61 9.62 1.56
CA ALA A 22 -1.71 10.74 1.31
C ALA A 22 -2.34 11.75 0.34
N LYS A 23 -2.12 13.02 0.59
CA LYS A 23 -2.42 14.09 -0.36
C LYS A 23 -1.32 14.16 -1.42
N ILE A 24 -1.28 13.20 -2.35
CA ILE A 24 -0.20 12.99 -3.31
C ILE A 24 0.19 14.28 -4.03
N GLY A 25 -0.79 15.09 -4.46
CA GLY A 25 -0.53 16.37 -5.12
C GLY A 25 0.36 17.32 -4.31
N ASN A 26 0.18 17.36 -2.98
CA ASN A 26 1.01 18.21 -2.12
C ASN A 26 2.48 17.74 -2.10
N TYR A 27 2.71 16.42 -2.11
CA TYR A 27 4.07 15.86 -2.17
C TYR A 27 4.73 16.12 -3.53
N VAL A 28 3.97 16.01 -4.61
CA VAL A 28 4.44 16.34 -5.98
C VAL A 28 4.83 17.82 -6.09
N GLU A 29 3.99 18.73 -5.58
CA GLU A 29 4.29 20.15 -5.55
C GLU A 29 5.54 20.45 -4.70
N LEU A 30 5.67 19.81 -3.55
CA LEU A 30 6.82 19.95 -2.69
C LEU A 30 8.10 19.45 -3.36
N ALA A 31 8.04 18.30 -4.03
CA ALA A 31 9.14 17.73 -4.78
C ALA A 31 9.62 18.69 -5.87
N LYS A 32 8.70 19.23 -6.67
CA LYS A 32 9.01 20.23 -7.71
C LYS A 32 9.65 21.49 -7.11
N LYS A 33 9.09 22.00 -6.01
CA LYS A 33 9.58 23.21 -5.34
C LYS A 33 11.03 23.07 -4.85
N TYR A 34 11.39 21.90 -4.35
CA TYR A 34 12.71 21.67 -3.73
C TYR A 34 13.67 20.88 -4.61
N ASN A 35 13.31 20.59 -5.85
CA ASN A 35 14.06 19.71 -6.76
C ASN A 35 14.41 18.39 -6.08
N ALA A 36 13.37 17.70 -5.61
CA ALA A 36 13.46 16.40 -4.95
C ALA A 36 12.84 15.32 -5.84
N MET A 37 13.37 14.12 -5.77
CA MET A 37 12.73 12.93 -6.32
C MET A 37 11.64 12.43 -5.37
N THR A 38 10.70 11.69 -5.90
CA THR A 38 9.60 11.07 -5.17
C THR A 38 9.68 9.55 -5.22
N TYR A 39 9.50 8.90 -4.06
CA TYR A 39 9.33 7.47 -3.93
C TYR A 39 8.02 7.19 -3.21
N LEU A 40 7.06 6.65 -3.95
CA LEU A 40 5.72 6.37 -3.45
C LEU A 40 5.57 4.88 -3.19
N ASP A 41 5.16 4.53 -1.98
CA ASP A 41 4.76 3.17 -1.63
C ASP A 41 3.25 3.00 -1.83
N GLU A 42 2.89 2.12 -2.75
CA GLU A 42 1.49 1.74 -3.08
C GLU A 42 1.12 0.35 -2.56
N VAL A 43 1.93 -0.23 -1.69
CA VAL A 43 1.80 -1.62 -1.23
C VAL A 43 0.41 -1.95 -0.66
N HIS A 44 -0.24 -1.00 0.01
CA HIS A 44 -1.59 -1.15 0.56
C HIS A 44 -2.71 -0.74 -0.40
N ALA A 45 -2.37 -0.12 -1.52
CA ALA A 45 -3.34 0.45 -2.45
C ALA A 45 -3.51 -0.35 -3.75
N VAL A 46 -2.43 -0.96 -4.25
CA VAL A 46 -2.47 -1.81 -5.45
C VAL A 46 -3.48 -2.95 -5.28
N GLY A 47 -4.30 -3.13 -6.29
CA GLY A 47 -5.42 -4.06 -6.33
C GLY A 47 -6.74 -3.46 -5.85
N LEU A 48 -6.73 -2.35 -5.12
CA LEU A 48 -7.92 -1.77 -4.47
C LEU A 48 -8.32 -0.39 -5.01
N TYR A 49 -7.37 0.44 -5.37
CA TYR A 49 -7.59 1.81 -5.82
C TYR A 49 -7.26 1.98 -7.30
N GLY A 50 -7.88 2.97 -7.95
CA GLY A 50 -7.79 3.14 -9.40
C GLY A 50 -8.80 2.28 -10.16
N LYS A 51 -9.01 2.59 -11.43
CA LYS A 51 -10.02 1.90 -12.27
C LYS A 51 -9.77 0.41 -12.43
N LYS A 52 -8.49 0.02 -12.50
CA LYS A 52 -8.02 -1.35 -12.71
C LYS A 52 -7.24 -1.89 -11.50
N GLY A 53 -7.21 -1.15 -10.39
CA GLY A 53 -6.45 -1.51 -9.21
C GLY A 53 -4.99 -1.05 -9.26
N GLU A 54 -4.70 0.01 -9.98
CA GLU A 54 -3.32 0.50 -10.18
C GLU A 54 -2.74 1.17 -8.93
N GLY A 55 -3.59 1.72 -8.07
CA GLY A 55 -3.21 2.42 -6.85
C GLY A 55 -3.82 3.81 -6.72
N VAL A 56 -3.52 4.49 -5.61
CA VAL A 56 -4.06 5.84 -5.31
C VAL A 56 -3.45 6.90 -6.22
N ALA A 57 -2.19 6.78 -6.63
CA ALA A 57 -1.59 7.73 -7.57
C ALA A 57 -2.34 7.77 -8.90
N SER A 58 -2.74 6.60 -9.40
CA SER A 58 -3.57 6.48 -10.60
C SER A 58 -4.98 7.04 -10.37
N GLU A 59 -5.61 6.72 -9.23
CA GLU A 59 -6.93 7.24 -8.85
C GLU A 59 -6.95 8.77 -8.85
N CYS A 60 -5.88 9.41 -8.36
CA CYS A 60 -5.74 10.86 -8.27
C CYS A 60 -5.14 11.53 -9.52
N GLY A 61 -4.70 10.77 -10.52
CA GLY A 61 -4.10 11.30 -11.76
C GLY A 61 -2.67 11.82 -11.60
N PHE A 62 -1.89 11.28 -10.66
CA PHE A 62 -0.51 11.70 -10.38
C PHE A 62 0.55 10.65 -10.71
N SER A 63 0.20 9.47 -11.25
CA SER A 63 1.16 8.39 -11.53
C SER A 63 2.37 8.85 -12.36
N ASP A 64 2.13 9.64 -13.41
CA ASP A 64 3.17 10.12 -14.32
C ASP A 64 4.05 11.25 -13.73
N GLN A 65 3.76 11.68 -12.50
CA GLN A 65 4.48 12.74 -11.79
C GLN A 65 5.27 12.21 -10.59
N ILE A 66 5.27 10.90 -10.40
CA ILE A 66 6.04 10.18 -9.39
C ILE A 66 7.23 9.51 -10.05
N ASP A 67 8.43 9.72 -9.51
CA ASP A 67 9.65 9.18 -10.11
C ASP A 67 9.77 7.66 -9.91
N ILE A 68 9.41 7.17 -8.72
CA ILE A 68 9.44 5.74 -8.39
C ILE A 68 8.17 5.37 -7.64
N ILE A 69 7.45 4.36 -8.12
CA ILE A 69 6.33 3.74 -7.42
C ILE A 69 6.74 2.32 -7.02
N ASN A 70 6.56 2.01 -5.74
CA ASN A 70 6.79 0.68 -5.16
C ASN A 70 5.47 -0.06 -4.97
N GLY A 71 5.45 -1.32 -5.34
CA GLY A 71 4.33 -2.22 -5.12
C GLY A 71 4.77 -3.60 -4.63
N THR A 72 3.83 -4.36 -4.11
CA THR A 72 4.08 -5.73 -3.64
C THR A 72 3.22 -6.75 -4.37
N LEU A 73 3.78 -7.94 -4.54
CA LEU A 73 3.00 -9.10 -4.98
C LEU A 73 2.38 -9.86 -3.78
N ALA A 74 2.73 -9.50 -2.53
CA ALA A 74 2.38 -10.26 -1.33
C ALA A 74 0.99 -9.96 -0.75
N LYS A 75 0.30 -8.93 -1.25
CA LYS A 75 -1.05 -8.55 -0.76
C LYS A 75 -2.13 -8.94 -1.77
N ALA A 76 -2.67 -8.00 -2.51
CA ALA A 76 -3.78 -8.26 -3.44
C ALA A 76 -3.44 -9.30 -4.54
N VAL A 77 -2.18 -9.36 -4.96
CA VAL A 77 -1.72 -10.33 -5.96
C VAL A 77 -1.55 -11.73 -5.37
N GLY A 78 -1.32 -11.86 -4.05
CA GLY A 78 -1.24 -13.14 -3.34
C GLY A 78 -0.01 -13.98 -3.69
N GLN A 79 1.12 -13.35 -4.03
CA GLN A 79 2.38 -14.00 -4.38
C GLN A 79 3.56 -13.41 -3.62
N ILE A 80 4.70 -14.09 -3.65
CA ILE A 80 5.96 -13.58 -3.08
C ILE A 80 6.57 -12.56 -4.04
N GLY A 81 7.17 -11.50 -3.47
CA GLY A 81 7.96 -10.51 -4.18
C GLY A 81 7.36 -9.12 -4.18
N GLY A 82 8.04 -8.24 -4.86
CA GLY A 82 7.64 -6.87 -5.05
C GLY A 82 8.23 -6.32 -6.34
N TYR A 83 7.89 -5.10 -6.65
CA TYR A 83 8.37 -4.42 -7.84
C TYR A 83 8.48 -2.92 -7.60
N ILE A 84 9.29 -2.29 -8.40
CA ILE A 84 9.28 -0.84 -8.57
C ILE A 84 8.98 -0.53 -10.02
N THR A 85 8.34 0.60 -10.26
CA THR A 85 8.07 1.17 -11.58
C THR A 85 8.40 2.65 -11.56
N GLY A 86 8.74 3.21 -12.72
CA GLY A 86 9.11 4.60 -12.88
C GLY A 86 9.71 4.85 -14.25
N ASP A 87 10.41 5.96 -14.41
CA ASP A 87 11.12 6.28 -15.64
C ASP A 87 12.14 5.20 -16.01
N HIS A 88 12.28 4.92 -17.30
CA HIS A 88 13.15 3.88 -17.82
C HIS A 88 14.60 4.01 -17.34
N ASP A 89 15.15 5.21 -17.38
CA ASP A 89 16.58 5.41 -17.03
C ASP A 89 16.82 5.21 -15.55
N ILE A 90 15.87 5.61 -14.70
CA ILE A 90 15.90 5.37 -13.24
C ILE A 90 15.84 3.86 -12.96
N ILE A 91 14.92 3.15 -13.61
CA ILE A 91 14.74 1.71 -13.39
C ILE A 91 15.97 0.93 -13.88
N GLU A 92 16.53 1.27 -15.03
CA GLU A 92 17.78 0.65 -15.54
C GLU A 92 18.97 0.95 -14.63
N PHE A 93 19.08 2.18 -14.11
CA PHE A 93 20.12 2.52 -13.13
C PHE A 93 19.99 1.66 -11.86
N ILE A 94 18.80 1.56 -11.29
CA ILE A 94 18.56 0.77 -10.08
C ILE A 94 18.82 -0.72 -10.34
N ARG A 95 18.39 -1.25 -11.48
CA ARG A 95 18.63 -2.64 -11.88
C ARG A 95 20.12 -2.98 -11.94
N ASN A 96 20.95 -2.05 -12.36
CA ASN A 96 22.39 -2.24 -12.52
C ASN A 96 23.21 -1.88 -11.27
N GLN A 97 22.66 -1.14 -10.31
CA GLN A 97 23.42 -0.61 -9.17
C GLN A 97 22.90 -1.08 -7.82
N ALA A 98 21.63 -1.49 -7.70
CA ALA A 98 21.07 -1.86 -6.41
C ALA A 98 21.54 -3.23 -5.92
N PRO A 99 22.31 -3.32 -4.83
CA PRO A 99 22.81 -4.60 -4.31
C PRO A 99 21.68 -5.60 -4.00
N GLY A 100 20.55 -5.12 -3.51
CA GLY A 100 19.38 -5.94 -3.21
C GLY A 100 18.72 -6.57 -4.44
N PHE A 101 19.01 -6.06 -5.65
CA PHE A 101 18.57 -6.66 -6.90
C PHE A 101 19.67 -7.53 -7.53
N ILE A 102 20.91 -7.03 -7.62
CA ILE A 102 22.03 -7.69 -8.29
C ILE A 102 22.38 -9.02 -7.62
N PHE A 103 22.36 -9.06 -6.28
CA PHE A 103 22.78 -10.24 -5.49
C PHE A 103 21.60 -11.11 -5.03
N THR A 104 20.42 -10.95 -5.62
CA THR A 104 19.25 -11.80 -5.35
C THR A 104 19.01 -12.76 -6.51
N THR A 105 18.29 -13.85 -6.22
CA THR A 105 17.81 -14.77 -7.25
C THR A 105 16.50 -14.30 -7.83
N SER A 106 16.25 -14.64 -9.09
CA SER A 106 14.99 -14.35 -9.78
C SER A 106 13.81 -15.06 -9.09
N ILE A 107 12.63 -14.49 -9.21
CA ILE A 107 11.39 -15.14 -8.78
C ILE A 107 11.17 -16.44 -9.59
N MET A 108 10.58 -17.44 -8.95
CA MET A 108 10.29 -18.71 -9.61
C MET A 108 9.29 -18.52 -10.77
N PRO A 109 9.45 -19.23 -11.89
CA PRO A 109 8.52 -19.15 -13.03
C PRO A 109 7.05 -19.40 -12.63
N ALA A 110 6.79 -20.32 -11.70
CA ALA A 110 5.45 -20.58 -11.19
C ALA A 110 4.86 -19.36 -10.48
N VAL A 111 5.66 -18.65 -9.68
CA VAL A 111 5.25 -17.40 -8.99
C VAL A 111 4.96 -16.30 -10.01
N ALA A 112 5.80 -16.16 -11.02
CA ALA A 112 5.59 -15.18 -12.09
C ALA A 112 4.30 -15.46 -12.88
N ALA A 113 4.03 -16.73 -13.21
CA ALA A 113 2.80 -17.15 -13.90
C ALA A 113 1.55 -16.88 -13.04
N ALA A 114 1.60 -17.22 -11.75
CA ALA A 114 0.51 -16.96 -10.82
C ALA A 114 0.27 -15.44 -10.63
N ALA A 115 1.33 -14.65 -10.47
CA ALA A 115 1.23 -13.19 -10.36
C ALA A 115 0.58 -12.58 -11.61
N LYS A 116 1.01 -13.01 -12.82
CA LYS A 116 0.39 -12.57 -14.08
C LYS A 116 -1.11 -12.88 -14.12
N THR A 117 -1.52 -14.07 -13.69
CA THR A 117 -2.93 -14.47 -13.64
C THR A 117 -3.70 -13.60 -12.63
N SER A 118 -3.16 -13.38 -11.43
CA SER A 118 -3.77 -12.52 -10.42
C SER A 118 -3.92 -11.08 -10.91
N LEU A 119 -2.92 -10.52 -11.58
CA LEU A 119 -3.00 -9.16 -12.14
C LEU A 119 -4.11 -9.06 -13.20
N ASN A 120 -4.26 -10.06 -14.07
CA ASN A 120 -5.34 -10.09 -15.04
C ASN A 120 -6.72 -10.15 -14.37
N ILE A 121 -6.85 -10.88 -13.25
CA ILE A 121 -8.08 -10.91 -12.45
C ILE A 121 -8.33 -9.54 -11.82
N ILE A 122 -7.32 -8.96 -11.16
CA ILE A 122 -7.39 -7.65 -10.49
C ILE A 122 -7.85 -6.55 -11.46
N GLU A 123 -7.30 -6.53 -12.66
CA GLU A 123 -7.66 -5.53 -13.68
C GLU A 123 -9.17 -5.48 -13.94
N ASN A 124 -9.85 -6.62 -13.86
CA ASN A 124 -11.27 -6.76 -14.15
C ASN A 124 -12.16 -6.92 -12.89
N ALA A 125 -11.58 -6.89 -11.70
CA ALA A 125 -12.25 -7.21 -10.43
C ALA A 125 -12.93 -6.00 -9.77
N ASN A 126 -13.61 -5.15 -10.53
CA ASN A 126 -14.26 -3.96 -9.97
C ASN A 126 -15.30 -4.32 -8.89
N ASP A 127 -16.04 -5.41 -9.07
CA ASP A 127 -17.05 -5.87 -8.11
C ASP A 127 -16.42 -6.29 -6.78
N LEU A 128 -15.27 -6.97 -6.83
CA LEU A 128 -14.52 -7.36 -5.63
C LEU A 128 -13.98 -6.13 -4.89
N ARG A 129 -13.50 -5.12 -5.61
CA ARG A 129 -13.05 -3.86 -5.02
C ARG A 129 -14.20 -3.15 -4.30
N GLN A 130 -15.36 -3.05 -4.94
CA GLN A 130 -16.54 -2.46 -4.31
C GLN A 130 -17.01 -3.24 -3.09
N ASP A 131 -16.94 -4.56 -3.12
CA ASP A 131 -17.35 -5.44 -2.02
C ASP A 131 -16.45 -5.24 -0.78
N ILE A 132 -15.14 -5.06 -0.96
CA ILE A 132 -14.21 -4.74 0.14
C ILE A 132 -14.62 -3.44 0.84
N PHE A 133 -14.92 -2.38 0.09
CA PHE A 133 -15.34 -1.10 0.70
C PHE A 133 -16.72 -1.21 1.38
N LYS A 134 -17.66 -1.97 0.81
CA LYS A 134 -18.93 -2.25 1.49
C LYS A 134 -18.72 -2.99 2.81
N LYS A 135 -17.84 -4.00 2.82
CA LYS A 135 -17.50 -4.75 4.05
C LYS A 135 -16.78 -3.87 5.07
N ALA A 136 -15.85 -3.01 4.65
CA ALA A 136 -15.18 -2.07 5.53
C ALA A 136 -16.18 -1.11 6.20
N ASN A 137 -17.08 -0.54 5.43
CA ASN A 137 -18.13 0.35 5.96
C ASN A 137 -19.08 -0.39 6.91
N TYR A 138 -19.45 -1.63 6.60
CA TYR A 138 -20.24 -2.46 7.49
C TYR A 138 -19.54 -2.73 8.83
N ILE A 139 -18.24 -3.06 8.79
CA ILE A 139 -17.44 -3.25 10.03
C ILE A 139 -17.40 -1.95 10.84
N LYS A 140 -17.10 -0.81 10.21
CA LYS A 140 -17.09 0.50 10.88
C LYS A 140 -18.41 0.81 11.55
N SER A 141 -19.54 0.56 10.87
CA SER A 141 -20.88 0.76 11.48
C SER A 141 -21.09 -0.13 12.70
N LYS A 142 -20.66 -1.39 12.65
CA LYS A 142 -20.78 -2.32 13.78
C LYS A 142 -19.87 -1.95 14.96
N LEU A 143 -18.68 -1.44 14.71
CA LEU A 143 -17.81 -0.91 15.76
C LEU A 143 -18.45 0.30 16.45
N SER A 144 -19.00 1.23 15.66
CA SER A 144 -19.72 2.41 16.18
C SER A 144 -20.96 2.03 16.99
N GLU A 145 -21.80 1.09 16.49
CA GLU A 145 -22.97 0.58 17.22
C GLU A 145 -22.61 -0.03 18.59
N LYS A 146 -21.42 -0.62 18.68
CA LYS A 146 -20.92 -1.26 19.92
C LYS A 146 -20.06 -0.32 20.78
N ASN A 147 -19.93 0.95 20.41
CA ASN A 147 -19.04 1.93 21.06
C ASN A 147 -17.57 1.46 21.16
N ILE A 148 -17.10 0.71 20.16
CA ILE A 148 -15.68 0.31 20.07
C ILE A 148 -14.92 1.42 19.35
N SER A 149 -13.89 1.94 19.99
CA SER A 149 -13.06 3.02 19.44
C SER A 149 -12.19 2.52 18.30
N TYR A 150 -12.18 3.24 17.18
CA TYR A 150 -11.31 2.99 16.04
C TYR A 150 -10.93 4.32 15.38
N ILE A 151 -9.85 4.31 14.61
CA ILE A 151 -9.46 5.45 13.78
C ILE A 151 -10.36 5.42 12.53
N ASP A 152 -11.19 6.45 12.38
CA ASP A 152 -12.05 6.57 11.19
C ASP A 152 -11.22 7.07 10.01
N SER A 153 -10.89 6.16 9.11
CA SER A 153 -10.16 6.40 7.88
C SER A 153 -11.07 6.32 6.67
N GLU A 154 -10.69 6.95 5.56
CA GLU A 154 -11.43 6.84 4.28
C GLU A 154 -11.16 5.50 3.56
N SER A 155 -10.36 4.61 4.16
CA SER A 155 -9.88 3.40 3.53
C SER A 155 -10.55 2.13 4.07
N HIS A 156 -10.12 1.00 3.52
CA HIS A 156 -10.47 -0.34 3.99
C HIS A 156 -9.69 -0.75 5.25
N ILE A 157 -8.67 0.01 5.66
CA ILE A 157 -7.89 -0.23 6.88
C ILE A 157 -8.66 0.37 8.05
N ILE A 158 -8.92 -0.45 9.05
CA ILE A 158 -9.74 -0.09 10.22
C ILE A 158 -8.93 -0.36 11.49
N PRO A 159 -8.14 0.61 11.98
CA PRO A 159 -7.37 0.46 13.20
C PRO A 159 -8.28 0.54 14.42
N VAL A 160 -8.42 -0.53 15.16
CA VAL A 160 -9.19 -0.59 16.42
C VAL A 160 -8.27 -0.23 17.58
N LEU A 161 -8.71 0.71 18.42
CA LEU A 161 -7.96 1.20 19.58
C LEU A 161 -8.27 0.33 20.79
N ILE A 162 -7.31 -0.50 21.22
CA ILE A 162 -7.50 -1.46 22.32
C ILE A 162 -6.85 -0.97 23.61
N GLY A 163 -5.91 -0.02 23.55
CA GLY A 163 -5.24 0.50 24.73
C GLY A 163 -3.84 -0.09 24.95
N SER A 164 -3.57 -0.72 26.11
CA SER A 164 -2.23 -1.18 26.43
C SER A 164 -1.80 -2.43 25.64
N ALA A 165 -0.49 -2.69 25.57
CA ALA A 165 0.07 -3.89 24.92
C ALA A 165 -0.48 -5.20 25.51
N LEU A 166 -0.83 -5.22 26.82
CA LEU A 166 -1.43 -6.39 27.47
C LEU A 166 -2.89 -6.57 26.99
N ASP A 167 -3.64 -5.51 26.85
CA ASP A 167 -5.02 -5.57 26.35
C ASP A 167 -5.05 -6.03 24.88
N ILE A 168 -4.08 -5.58 24.07
CA ILE A 168 -3.91 -6.03 22.69
C ILE A 168 -3.62 -7.53 22.63
N ALA A 169 -2.71 -8.03 23.45
CA ALA A 169 -2.37 -9.45 23.50
C ALA A 169 -3.56 -10.31 23.93
N ALA A 170 -4.36 -9.86 24.93
CA ALA A 170 -5.57 -10.52 25.35
C ALA A 170 -6.63 -10.56 24.26
N ALA A 171 -6.89 -9.42 23.61
CA ALA A 171 -7.84 -9.33 22.51
C ALA A 171 -7.45 -10.20 21.31
N ALA A 172 -6.16 -10.25 20.96
CA ALA A 172 -5.66 -11.10 19.88
C ALA A 172 -5.77 -12.60 20.22
N TYR A 173 -5.62 -12.97 21.49
CA TYR A 173 -5.79 -14.35 21.95
C TYR A 173 -7.26 -14.78 21.94
N GLU A 174 -8.18 -13.89 22.31
CA GLU A 174 -9.62 -14.17 22.31
C GLU A 174 -10.24 -14.14 20.92
N ALA A 175 -9.66 -13.38 19.99
CA ALA A 175 -10.07 -13.35 18.60
C ALA A 175 -9.67 -14.66 17.90
N LYS A 176 -10.49 -15.70 18.07
CA LYS A 176 -10.29 -16.98 17.39
C LYS A 176 -10.22 -16.76 15.88
N PRO A 177 -9.22 -17.32 15.18
CA PRO A 177 -9.06 -17.10 13.75
C PRO A 177 -10.25 -17.69 12.98
N THR A 178 -11.13 -16.82 12.53
CA THR A 178 -12.16 -17.12 11.52
C THR A 178 -11.64 -16.83 10.10
N GLY A 179 -10.33 -17.04 9.87
CA GLY A 179 -9.70 -16.86 8.55
C GLY A 179 -9.24 -15.44 8.22
N GLY A 180 -9.26 -14.51 9.15
CA GLY A 180 -8.72 -13.16 8.97
C GLY A 180 -7.31 -13.00 9.57
N VAL A 181 -6.44 -12.25 8.91
CA VAL A 181 -5.14 -11.86 9.46
C VAL A 181 -5.34 -10.66 10.37
N THR A 182 -5.20 -10.83 11.67
CA THR A 182 -5.13 -9.72 12.63
C THR A 182 -3.67 -9.42 12.93
N SER A 183 -3.20 -8.23 12.59
CA SER A 183 -1.93 -7.70 13.10
C SER A 183 -2.23 -6.78 14.29
N ALA A 184 -1.70 -7.10 15.47
CA ALA A 184 -1.75 -6.22 16.61
C ALA A 184 -0.51 -5.33 16.63
N ILE A 185 -0.70 -4.03 16.72
CA ILE A 185 0.37 -3.03 16.76
C ILE A 185 0.23 -2.28 18.09
N SER A 186 1.30 -2.29 18.87
CA SER A 186 1.43 -1.41 20.06
C SER A 186 1.84 -0.02 19.61
N PRO A 187 1.32 1.04 20.23
CA PRO A 187 1.74 2.42 19.98
C PRO A 187 3.20 2.66 20.37
#